data_01c175db0b0685e511c645aa799a5b0c
#
_entry.id   01c175db0b0685e511c645aa799a5b0c
#
_cell.length_a   1.000
_cell.length_b   1.000
_cell.length_c   1.000
_cell.angle_alpha   90.00
_cell.angle_beta   90.00
_cell.angle_gamma   90.00
#
_symmetry.space_group_name_H-M   'P 1'
#
loop_
_entity.id
_entity.type
_entity.pdbx_description
1 polymer ?
#
loop_
_entity_poly.entity_id
_entity_poly.type
_entity_poly.pdbx_seq_one_letter_code
_entity_poly.pdbx_strand_id
1 'polypeptide(L)'
;MGTGQRLANDHAMSIHGTFAHHPGIKVAMPSTPYDAKGMFKAAIRDNNPVVIPWHMGIMMLKGEIPDDDYVVPLGVADVKREGSDVTVLANSLQLQHALQVAETLEDELSVEVIDPRSFVPFDMDTLLRSLEKTNRLVVVDEDWESGGFAATVSARVMEQGFDLLDAPVTRVTLPNM
;
A
#
# COMPACT_ATOMS: atom_id res chain seq x y z
N MET A 1 13.67 -5.15 2.18
CA MET A 1 13.53 -3.84 2.82
C MET A 1 12.83 -3.96 4.17
N GLY A 2 12.74 -2.90 4.95
CA GLY A 2 12.04 -2.88 6.24
C GLY A 2 12.83 -2.13 7.31
N THR A 3 12.42 -0.90 7.60
CA THR A 3 13.14 0.01 8.51
C THR A 3 13.16 -0.48 9.96
N GLY A 4 12.16 -1.22 10.40
CA GLY A 4 12.08 -1.79 11.75
C GLY A 4 13.05 -2.93 12.04
N GLN A 5 13.74 -3.47 11.04
CA GLN A 5 14.58 -4.67 11.19
C GLN A 5 15.97 -4.41 11.76
N ARG A 6 16.38 -3.15 11.93
CA ARG A 6 17.69 -2.75 12.50
C ARG A 6 18.90 -3.40 11.80
N LEU A 7 18.80 -3.65 10.50
CA LEU A 7 19.81 -4.34 9.70
C LEU A 7 20.77 -3.38 8.97
N ALA A 8 21.12 -2.27 9.58
CA ALA A 8 21.89 -1.17 9.00
C ALA A 8 21.16 -0.47 7.83
N ASN A 9 21.75 0.59 7.31
CA ASN A 9 21.10 1.48 6.35
C ASN A 9 20.84 0.81 4.98
N ASP A 10 21.74 -0.03 4.54
CA ASP A 10 21.69 -0.71 3.24
C ASP A 10 20.65 -1.84 3.16
N HIS A 11 20.17 -2.36 4.29
CA HIS A 11 19.15 -3.42 4.33
C HIS A 11 17.79 -2.97 4.89
N ALA A 12 17.75 -1.81 5.54
CA ALA A 12 16.55 -1.32 6.22
C ALA A 12 15.84 -0.16 5.49
N MET A 13 16.31 0.25 4.31
CA MET A 13 15.70 1.35 3.56
C MET A 13 14.35 0.94 2.96
N SER A 14 13.41 1.87 2.99
CA SER A 14 12.20 1.85 2.16
C SER A 14 12.51 2.51 0.83
N ILE A 15 12.49 1.73 -0.25
CA ILE A 15 12.99 2.17 -1.57
C ILE A 15 11.90 2.33 -2.63
N HIS A 16 10.67 1.98 -2.29
CA HIS A 16 9.57 2.02 -3.26
C HIS A 16 9.27 3.43 -3.78
N GLY A 17 9.29 4.45 -2.92
CA GLY A 17 9.14 5.84 -3.32
C GLY A 17 10.25 6.30 -4.28
N THR A 18 11.49 5.88 -4.01
CA THR A 18 12.64 6.18 -4.90
C THR A 18 12.43 5.62 -6.31
N PHE A 19 12.02 4.36 -6.45
CA PHE A 19 11.76 3.77 -7.77
C PHE A 19 10.51 4.32 -8.43
N ALA A 20 9.47 4.66 -7.64
CA ALA A 20 8.25 5.28 -8.15
C ALA A 20 8.50 6.67 -8.76
N HIS A 21 9.59 7.35 -8.38
CA HIS A 21 9.99 8.62 -8.95
C HIS A 21 10.55 8.52 -10.40
N HIS A 22 10.94 7.31 -10.84
CA HIS A 22 11.56 7.14 -12.15
C HIS A 22 10.53 6.77 -13.23
N PRO A 23 10.30 7.61 -14.25
CA PRO A 23 9.39 7.32 -15.35
C PRO A 23 9.79 6.02 -16.07
N GLY A 24 8.79 5.22 -16.47
CA GLY A 24 9.00 3.97 -17.21
C GLY A 24 9.29 2.74 -16.35
N ILE A 25 9.44 2.90 -15.04
CA ILE A 25 9.55 1.78 -14.09
C ILE A 25 8.21 1.58 -13.40
N LYS A 26 7.69 0.34 -13.42
CA LYS A 26 6.57 -0.06 -12.58
C LYS A 26 7.07 -0.46 -11.20
N VAL A 27 6.29 -0.13 -10.17
CA VAL A 27 6.62 -0.46 -8.78
C VAL A 27 5.43 -1.11 -8.12
N ALA A 28 5.62 -2.31 -7.61
CA ALA A 28 4.57 -3.09 -6.97
C ALA A 28 5.13 -3.79 -5.72
N MET A 29 4.31 -3.93 -4.68
CA MET A 29 4.76 -4.45 -3.39
C MET A 29 3.69 -5.37 -2.80
N PRO A 30 3.89 -6.69 -2.86
CA PRO A 30 2.92 -7.65 -2.33
C PRO A 30 2.85 -7.60 -0.81
N SER A 31 1.65 -7.77 -0.27
CA SER A 31 1.39 -7.80 1.17
C SER A 31 0.96 -9.18 1.68
N THR A 32 0.66 -10.12 0.77
CA THR A 32 0.24 -11.49 1.09
C THR A 32 0.95 -12.51 0.22
N PRO A 33 1.00 -13.81 0.62
CA PRO A 33 1.52 -14.88 -0.24
C PRO A 33 0.79 -15.01 -1.57
N TYR A 34 -0.54 -14.83 -1.58
CA TYR A 34 -1.36 -14.82 -2.80
C TYR A 34 -0.91 -13.71 -3.76
N ASP A 35 -0.81 -12.48 -3.25
CA ASP A 35 -0.38 -11.32 -4.04
C ASP A 35 1.06 -11.52 -4.53
N ALA A 36 1.95 -12.05 -3.70
CA ALA A 36 3.33 -12.31 -4.09
C ALA A 36 3.42 -13.23 -5.32
N LYS A 37 2.78 -14.41 -5.29
CA LYS A 37 2.77 -15.34 -6.44
C LYS A 37 2.19 -14.68 -7.69
N GLY A 38 1.02 -14.02 -7.56
CA GLY A 38 0.30 -13.44 -8.69
C GLY A 38 0.99 -12.23 -9.28
N MET A 39 1.52 -11.33 -8.46
CA MET A 39 2.20 -10.11 -8.90
C MET A 39 3.58 -10.39 -9.49
N PHE A 40 4.36 -11.36 -8.96
CA PHE A 40 5.63 -11.78 -9.57
C PHE A 40 5.39 -12.36 -10.96
N LYS A 41 4.36 -13.19 -11.15
CA LYS A 41 3.99 -13.68 -12.48
C LYS A 41 3.57 -12.56 -13.43
N ALA A 42 2.78 -11.59 -12.95
CA ALA A 42 2.41 -10.42 -13.75
C ALA A 42 3.65 -9.61 -14.16
N ALA A 43 4.57 -9.39 -13.23
CA ALA A 43 5.81 -8.64 -13.48
C ALA A 43 6.73 -9.33 -14.50
N ILE A 44 6.91 -10.66 -14.41
CA ILE A 44 7.72 -11.43 -15.37
C ILE A 44 7.13 -11.37 -16.79
N ARG A 45 5.80 -11.25 -16.89
CA ARG A 45 5.07 -11.18 -18.17
C ARG A 45 4.91 -9.76 -18.70
N ASP A 46 5.31 -8.74 -17.92
CA ASP A 46 5.21 -7.33 -18.33
C ASP A 46 6.35 -6.97 -19.31
N ASN A 47 6.04 -6.10 -20.27
CA ASN A 47 7.02 -5.61 -21.24
C ASN A 47 7.88 -4.42 -20.72
N ASN A 48 7.59 -3.92 -19.51
CA ASN A 48 8.32 -2.84 -18.88
C ASN A 48 9.12 -3.35 -17.68
N PRO A 49 10.16 -2.66 -17.24
CA PRO A 49 10.83 -2.95 -15.98
C PRO A 49 9.84 -2.87 -14.81
N VAL A 50 9.83 -3.88 -13.96
CA VAL A 50 9.02 -3.92 -12.74
C VAL A 50 9.93 -4.13 -11.54
N VAL A 51 9.88 -3.22 -10.58
CA VAL A 51 10.55 -3.34 -9.29
C VAL A 51 9.55 -3.83 -8.25
N ILE A 52 9.89 -4.93 -7.58
CA ILE A 52 9.06 -5.49 -6.50
C ILE A 52 9.88 -5.47 -5.21
N PRO A 53 9.83 -4.38 -4.42
CA PRO A 53 10.42 -4.36 -3.10
C PRO A 53 9.69 -5.36 -2.21
N TRP A 54 10.45 -6.13 -1.42
CA TRP A 54 9.87 -7.09 -0.50
C TRP A 54 10.28 -6.76 0.94
N HIS A 55 9.30 -6.64 1.82
CA HIS A 55 9.55 -6.36 3.23
C HIS A 55 9.94 -7.64 3.97
N MET A 56 11.06 -7.61 4.70
CA MET A 56 11.55 -8.79 5.42
C MET A 56 10.57 -9.27 6.50
N GLY A 57 9.84 -8.37 7.14
CA GLY A 57 8.89 -8.71 8.20
C GLY A 57 7.72 -9.60 7.77
N ILE A 58 7.43 -9.68 6.46
CA ILE A 58 6.37 -10.53 5.93
C ILE A 58 6.90 -11.75 5.13
N MET A 59 8.21 -11.95 5.05
CA MET A 59 8.77 -13.08 4.27
C MET A 59 8.35 -14.46 4.78
N MET A 60 8.04 -14.55 6.07
CA MET A 60 7.59 -15.80 6.70
C MET A 60 6.08 -15.89 6.86
N LEU A 61 5.33 -14.92 6.31
CA LEU A 61 3.88 -14.93 6.34
C LEU A 61 3.36 -16.15 5.56
N LYS A 62 2.45 -16.88 6.19
CA LYS A 62 1.77 -18.01 5.58
C LYS A 62 0.37 -17.62 5.12
N GLY A 63 -0.08 -18.18 4.02
CA GLY A 63 -1.42 -17.97 3.49
C GLY A 63 -1.75 -19.00 2.43
N GLU A 64 -3.02 -19.12 2.10
CA GLU A 64 -3.48 -19.99 1.03
C GLU A 64 -3.04 -19.45 -0.33
N ILE A 65 -2.50 -20.32 -1.14
CA ILE A 65 -2.08 -20.01 -2.51
C ILE A 65 -2.70 -21.07 -3.42
N PRO A 66 -3.57 -20.69 -4.38
CA PRO A 66 -4.12 -21.62 -5.35
C PRO A 66 -3.00 -22.29 -6.18
N ASP A 67 -3.21 -23.56 -6.55
CA ASP A 67 -2.26 -24.30 -7.39
C ASP A 67 -2.29 -23.87 -8.84
N ASP A 68 -3.39 -23.31 -9.32
CA ASP A 68 -3.61 -22.85 -10.67
C ASP A 68 -2.68 -21.69 -11.09
N ASP A 69 -2.63 -21.46 -12.39
CA ASP A 69 -1.86 -20.36 -12.99
C ASP A 69 -2.69 -19.08 -13.01
N TYR A 70 -2.61 -18.29 -11.92
CA TYR A 70 -3.23 -16.98 -11.85
C TYR A 70 -2.18 -15.85 -11.84
N VAL A 71 -2.61 -14.65 -12.17
CA VAL A 71 -1.87 -13.40 -12.03
C VAL A 71 -2.69 -12.40 -11.22
N VAL A 72 -2.01 -11.55 -10.48
CA VAL A 72 -2.59 -10.35 -9.86
C VAL A 72 -2.16 -9.16 -10.69
N PRO A 73 -3.09 -8.45 -11.34
CA PRO A 73 -2.75 -7.34 -12.22
C PRO A 73 -2.04 -6.22 -11.46
N LEU A 74 -1.00 -5.63 -12.08
CA LEU A 74 -0.36 -4.43 -11.55
C LEU A 74 -1.27 -3.21 -11.77
N GLY A 75 -1.39 -2.36 -10.75
CA GLY A 75 -2.24 -1.18 -10.80
C GLY A 75 -3.70 -1.42 -10.40
N VAL A 76 -3.98 -2.54 -9.76
CA VAL A 76 -5.30 -2.86 -9.20
C VAL A 76 -5.16 -3.07 -7.70
N ALA A 77 -5.74 -2.16 -6.92
CA ALA A 77 -5.79 -2.24 -5.48
C ALA A 77 -6.78 -3.31 -4.98
N ASP A 78 -6.67 -3.67 -3.72
CA ASP A 78 -7.54 -4.65 -3.09
C ASP A 78 -8.11 -4.11 -1.78
N VAL A 79 -9.43 -4.13 -1.64
CA VAL A 79 -10.10 -3.82 -0.38
C VAL A 79 -10.03 -5.06 0.49
N LYS A 80 -9.09 -5.08 1.44
CA LYS A 80 -8.85 -6.22 2.33
C LYS A 80 -9.88 -6.30 3.46
N ARG A 81 -10.46 -5.18 3.84
CA ARG A 81 -11.55 -5.08 4.81
C ARG A 81 -12.48 -3.95 4.38
N GLU A 82 -13.76 -4.23 4.30
CA GLU A 82 -14.79 -3.22 4.08
C GLU A 82 -15.01 -2.39 5.36
N GLY A 83 -15.33 -1.11 5.18
CA GLY A 83 -15.65 -0.19 6.27
C GLY A 83 -16.36 1.06 5.78
N SER A 84 -16.85 1.88 6.73
CA SER A 84 -17.68 3.06 6.41
C SER A 84 -17.22 4.36 7.07
N ASP A 85 -16.32 4.33 8.06
CA ASP A 85 -16.02 5.52 8.90
C ASP A 85 -14.68 6.16 8.53
N VAL A 86 -13.70 5.35 8.10
CA VAL A 86 -12.36 5.81 7.70
C VAL A 86 -11.72 4.81 6.73
N THR A 87 -11.06 5.33 5.71
CA THR A 87 -10.19 4.55 4.83
C THR A 87 -8.76 4.56 5.35
N VAL A 88 -8.17 3.39 5.50
CA VAL A 88 -6.75 3.19 5.78
C VAL A 88 -6.11 2.59 4.54
N LEU A 89 -5.24 3.34 3.88
CA LEU A 89 -4.40 2.85 2.79
C LEU A 89 -3.06 2.41 3.37
N ALA A 90 -2.75 1.12 3.27
CA ALA A 90 -1.53 0.55 3.83
C ALA A 90 -0.96 -0.54 2.93
N ASN A 91 0.36 -0.72 2.95
CA ASN A 91 1.05 -1.70 2.12
C ASN A 91 1.91 -2.66 2.96
N SER A 92 2.16 -3.85 2.43
CA SER A 92 3.14 -4.80 2.95
C SER A 92 2.96 -5.09 4.45
N LEU A 93 3.99 -4.88 5.30
CA LEU A 93 3.90 -5.09 6.75
C LEU A 93 2.88 -4.15 7.40
N GLN A 94 2.80 -2.92 6.93
CA GLN A 94 1.87 -1.93 7.47
C GLN A 94 0.41 -2.31 7.20
N LEU A 95 0.13 -3.05 6.13
CA LEU A 95 -1.19 -3.63 5.90
C LEU A 95 -1.57 -4.62 7.01
N GLN A 96 -0.64 -5.49 7.43
CA GLN A 96 -0.89 -6.44 8.51
C GLN A 96 -1.22 -5.71 9.82
N HIS A 97 -0.48 -4.65 10.13
CA HIS A 97 -0.76 -3.81 11.30
C HIS A 97 -2.10 -3.08 11.18
N ALA A 98 -2.43 -2.52 10.02
CA ALA A 98 -3.70 -1.84 9.79
C ALA A 98 -4.90 -2.79 9.98
N LEU A 99 -4.81 -4.02 9.48
CA LEU A 99 -5.85 -5.04 9.67
C LEU A 99 -6.02 -5.42 11.15
N GLN A 100 -4.93 -5.60 11.90
CA GLN A 100 -4.99 -5.87 13.34
C GLN A 100 -5.62 -4.73 14.14
N VAL A 101 -5.25 -3.48 13.81
CA VAL A 101 -5.85 -2.29 14.45
C VAL A 101 -7.32 -2.18 14.09
N ALA A 102 -7.70 -2.41 12.83
CA ALA A 102 -9.09 -2.39 12.39
C ALA A 102 -9.96 -3.44 13.10
N GLU A 103 -9.40 -4.64 13.38
CA GLU A 103 -10.06 -5.67 14.17
C GLU A 103 -10.20 -5.24 15.64
N THR A 104 -9.16 -4.64 16.22
CA THR A 104 -9.20 -4.16 17.61
C THR A 104 -10.25 -3.06 17.84
N LEU A 105 -10.50 -2.25 16.81
CA LEU A 105 -11.42 -1.11 16.86
C LEU A 105 -12.84 -1.44 16.35
N GLU A 106 -13.15 -2.70 16.02
CA GLU A 106 -14.37 -3.06 15.29
C GLU A 106 -15.69 -2.67 16.01
N ASP A 107 -15.69 -2.63 17.33
CA ASP A 107 -16.85 -2.18 18.13
C ASP A 107 -17.01 -0.65 18.19
N GLU A 108 -15.96 0.11 17.83
CA GLU A 108 -15.91 1.57 17.93
C GLU A 108 -15.90 2.28 16.57
N LEU A 109 -15.24 1.66 15.57
CA LEU A 109 -14.95 2.30 14.29
C LEU A 109 -14.95 1.28 13.14
N SER A 110 -15.73 1.54 12.11
CA SER A 110 -15.77 0.74 10.89
C SER A 110 -14.67 1.16 9.93
N VAL A 111 -13.50 0.51 10.01
CA VAL A 111 -12.31 0.82 9.23
C VAL A 111 -12.30 0.06 7.93
N GLU A 112 -12.27 0.77 6.78
CA GLU A 112 -11.94 0.19 5.48
C GLU A 112 -10.43 0.13 5.30
N VAL A 113 -9.89 -1.04 4.95
CA VAL A 113 -8.46 -1.21 4.75
C VAL A 113 -8.18 -1.58 3.30
N ILE A 114 -7.40 -0.76 2.62
CA ILE A 114 -7.02 -0.95 1.21
C ILE A 114 -5.52 -1.25 1.10
N ASP A 115 -5.22 -2.32 0.38
CA ASP A 115 -3.87 -2.60 -0.12
C ASP A 115 -3.72 -2.02 -1.53
N PRO A 116 -2.87 -1.02 -1.76
CA PRO A 116 -2.65 -0.48 -3.10
C PRO A 116 -1.99 -1.50 -4.04
N ARG A 117 -1.29 -2.51 -3.54
CA ARG A 117 -0.52 -3.51 -4.29
C ARG A 117 0.52 -2.90 -5.23
N SER A 118 0.22 -1.78 -5.86
CA SER A 118 1.09 -1.10 -6.83
C SER A 118 1.16 0.40 -6.54
N PHE A 119 2.36 0.92 -6.66
CA PHE A 119 2.62 2.36 -6.56
C PHE A 119 2.68 3.01 -7.96
N VAL A 120 3.15 2.26 -8.95
CA VAL A 120 3.19 2.67 -10.37
C VAL A 120 2.85 1.43 -11.22
N PRO A 121 1.69 1.43 -11.91
CA PRO A 121 0.59 2.38 -11.80
C PRO A 121 -0.13 2.26 -10.44
N PHE A 122 -0.77 3.34 -10.01
CA PHE A 122 -1.54 3.39 -8.77
C PHE A 122 -3.03 3.46 -9.07
N ASP A 123 -3.83 2.66 -8.37
CA ASP A 123 -5.28 2.59 -8.51
C ASP A 123 -5.96 3.72 -7.71
N MET A 124 -6.05 4.88 -8.34
CA MET A 124 -6.71 6.05 -7.75
C MET A 124 -8.23 5.86 -7.67
N ASP A 125 -8.82 5.16 -8.63
CA ASP A 125 -10.28 4.97 -8.72
C ASP A 125 -10.80 4.16 -7.53
N THR A 126 -10.08 3.12 -7.12
CA THR A 126 -10.46 2.33 -5.92
C THR A 126 -10.37 3.17 -4.66
N LEU A 127 -9.33 4.00 -4.52
CA LEU A 127 -9.20 4.90 -3.37
C LEU A 127 -10.31 5.95 -3.33
N LEU A 128 -10.64 6.58 -4.46
CA LEU A 128 -11.71 7.59 -4.52
C LEU A 128 -13.08 6.98 -4.20
N ARG A 129 -13.41 5.80 -4.73
CA ARG A 129 -14.65 5.09 -4.37
C ARG A 129 -14.76 4.78 -2.88
N SER A 130 -13.65 4.48 -2.23
CA SER A 130 -13.60 4.31 -0.78
C SER A 130 -13.89 5.62 -0.05
N LEU A 131 -13.29 6.72 -0.50
CA LEU A 131 -13.50 8.04 0.09
C LEU A 131 -14.93 8.57 -0.09
N GLU A 132 -15.64 8.18 -1.15
CA GLU A 132 -17.08 8.47 -1.30
C GLU A 132 -17.93 7.91 -0.15
N LYS A 133 -17.46 6.83 0.52
CA LYS A 133 -18.14 6.21 1.66
C LYS A 133 -17.66 6.79 2.99
N THR A 134 -16.34 6.90 3.14
CA THR A 134 -15.69 7.09 4.44
C THR A 134 -15.34 8.54 4.76
N ASN A 135 -15.15 9.37 3.75
CA ASN A 135 -14.78 10.79 3.81
C ASN A 135 -13.51 11.11 4.63
N ARG A 136 -12.75 10.10 5.04
CA ARG A 136 -11.53 10.23 5.85
C ARG A 136 -10.46 9.29 5.36
N LEU A 137 -9.22 9.78 5.26
CA LEU A 137 -8.08 9.01 4.79
C LEU A 137 -6.91 9.04 5.76
N VAL A 138 -6.44 7.85 6.10
CA VAL A 138 -5.15 7.62 6.75
C VAL A 138 -4.26 6.83 5.79
N VAL A 139 -3.09 7.35 5.47
CA VAL A 139 -2.07 6.64 4.66
C VAL A 139 -0.96 6.18 5.59
N VAL A 140 -0.78 4.86 5.67
CA VAL A 140 0.25 4.24 6.51
C VAL A 140 1.34 3.67 5.61
N ASP A 141 2.52 4.24 5.69
CA ASP A 141 3.64 3.87 4.82
C ASP A 141 4.96 3.89 5.60
N GLU A 142 5.81 2.92 5.35
CA GLU A 142 7.14 2.81 5.96
C GLU A 142 8.21 3.64 5.21
N ASP A 143 7.77 4.57 4.37
CA ASP A 143 8.64 5.54 3.70
C ASP A 143 8.75 6.84 4.55
N TRP A 144 9.64 7.72 4.12
CA TRP A 144 9.91 8.98 4.81
C TRP A 144 8.76 9.97 4.65
N GLU A 145 8.58 10.83 5.65
CA GLU A 145 7.59 11.90 5.61
C GLU A 145 7.79 12.83 4.41
N SER A 146 9.04 13.17 4.10
CA SER A 146 9.40 14.00 2.96
C SER A 146 9.73 13.16 1.74
N GLY A 147 9.02 13.41 0.64
CA GLY A 147 9.26 12.75 -0.65
C GLY A 147 8.84 11.29 -0.72
N GLY A 148 8.27 10.73 0.36
CA GLY A 148 7.73 9.38 0.37
C GLY A 148 6.43 9.25 -0.42
N PHE A 149 6.02 8.01 -0.69
CA PHE A 149 4.83 7.74 -1.51
C PHE A 149 3.53 8.24 -0.86
N ALA A 150 3.43 8.24 0.46
CA ALA A 150 2.29 8.79 1.18
C ALA A 150 2.05 10.28 0.89
N ALA A 151 3.12 11.05 0.66
CA ALA A 151 3.00 12.46 0.24
C ALA A 151 2.42 12.58 -1.17
N THR A 152 2.83 11.71 -2.09
CA THR A 152 2.30 11.65 -3.46
C THR A 152 0.82 11.29 -3.47
N VAL A 153 0.40 10.29 -2.68
CA VAL A 153 -1.01 9.91 -2.54
C VAL A 153 -1.83 11.08 -2.01
N SER A 154 -1.35 11.74 -0.95
CA SER A 154 -2.05 12.90 -0.35
C SER A 154 -2.23 14.03 -1.37
N ALA A 155 -1.21 14.35 -2.16
CA ALA A 155 -1.30 15.37 -3.20
C ALA A 155 -2.35 14.99 -4.27
N ARG A 156 -2.33 13.74 -4.75
CA ARG A 156 -3.30 13.26 -5.76
C ARG A 156 -4.74 13.25 -5.25
N VAL A 157 -4.95 12.88 -3.98
CA VAL A 157 -6.27 12.94 -3.35
C VAL A 157 -6.76 14.39 -3.26
N MET A 158 -5.88 15.33 -2.92
CA MET A 158 -6.22 16.76 -2.92
C MET A 158 -6.58 17.30 -4.31
N GLU A 159 -5.94 16.78 -5.35
CA GLU A 159 -6.20 17.19 -6.74
C GLU A 159 -7.48 16.58 -7.33
N GLN A 160 -7.83 15.34 -6.93
CA GLN A 160 -8.86 14.55 -7.62
C GLN A 160 -10.07 14.22 -6.74
N GLY A 161 -9.97 14.38 -5.41
CA GLY A 161 -10.97 13.96 -4.44
C GLY A 161 -11.09 14.89 -3.24
N PHE A 162 -10.70 16.16 -3.36
CA PHE A 162 -10.79 17.11 -2.25
C PHE A 162 -12.20 17.21 -1.68
N ASP A 163 -13.21 17.25 -2.54
CA ASP A 163 -14.62 17.37 -2.14
C ASP A 163 -15.17 16.11 -1.44
N LEU A 164 -14.42 15.03 -1.44
CA LEU A 164 -14.75 13.78 -0.74
C LEU A 164 -14.25 13.77 0.71
N LEU A 165 -13.46 14.74 1.14
CA LEU A 165 -12.81 14.74 2.44
C LEU A 165 -13.52 15.63 3.47
N ASP A 166 -13.81 15.05 4.64
CA ASP A 166 -14.30 15.79 5.83
C ASP A 166 -13.15 16.28 6.73
N ALA A 167 -11.94 15.77 6.52
CA ALA A 167 -10.75 16.07 7.31
C ALA A 167 -9.48 16.02 6.46
N PRO A 168 -8.39 16.67 6.88
CA PRO A 168 -7.09 16.53 6.21
C PRO A 168 -6.65 15.07 6.15
N VAL A 169 -5.97 14.69 5.07
CA VAL A 169 -5.33 13.37 4.96
C VAL A 169 -4.27 13.22 6.04
N THR A 170 -4.40 12.18 6.86
CA THR A 170 -3.41 11.84 7.88
C THR A 170 -2.37 10.88 7.31
N ARG A 171 -1.10 11.18 7.51
CA ARG A 171 0.00 10.28 7.12
C ARG A 171 0.70 9.73 8.35
N VAL A 172 0.83 8.42 8.41
CA VAL A 172 1.63 7.70 9.40
C VAL A 172 2.87 7.18 8.69
N THR A 173 3.97 7.89 8.82
CA THR A 173 5.22 7.68 8.08
C THR A 173 6.41 7.79 9.01
N LEU A 174 7.62 7.47 8.49
CA LEU A 174 8.84 7.70 9.24
C LEU A 174 9.19 9.20 9.26
N PRO A 175 9.55 9.76 10.44
CA PRO A 175 9.96 11.15 10.53
C PRO A 175 11.30 11.36 9.83
N ASN A 176 11.51 12.55 9.27
CA ASN A 176 12.83 12.97 8.82
C ASN A 176 13.73 13.19 10.04
N MET A 177 14.81 12.44 10.12
CA MET A 177 15.84 12.59 11.18
C MET A 177 17.02 13.38 10.65
#